data_849f9aa1d339877dc793c5b6e9ad017d
#
_entry.id   849f9aa1d339877dc793c5b6e9ad017d
#
_cell.length_a   1.000
_cell.length_b   1.000
_cell.length_c   1.000
_cell.angle_alpha   90.00
_cell.angle_beta   90.00
_cell.angle_gamma   90.00
#
_symmetry.space_group_name_H-M   'P 1'
#
loop_
_entity.id
_entity.type
_entity.pdbx_description
1 polymer ?
#
loop_
_entity_poly.entity_id
_entity_poly.type
_entity_poly.pdbx_seq_one_letter_code
_entity_poly.pdbx_strand_id
1 'polypeptide(L)'
;IHIKGGTVIAKMTDYNPRGAAIGASAGKSVEEIRISGGVVTAKGSWGAGIGTGSADGQERTGKIVIEGGTVNASSENGAGIGSGIGYARSKPAITAEIEIHGGMITAYSERGACIGSGLDSSSKVLIDGGTICLDKKTTGYRKVAHIGMGESSNTQVQTDVTITGGTICLKEADGYIPRPIIYGWEQVGKTWQKNNTRKDGN
;
A
#
# COMPACT_ATOMS: atom_id res chain seq x y z
N ILE A 1 0.74 17.51 -1.52
CA ILE A 1 1.45 17.34 -2.81
C ILE A 1 0.42 17.12 -3.89
N HIS A 2 0.50 17.87 -5.02
CA HIS A 2 -0.41 17.67 -6.14
C HIS A 2 0.36 17.51 -7.45
N ILE A 3 0.24 16.33 -8.09
CA ILE A 3 0.85 16.00 -9.39
C ILE A 3 -0.28 15.96 -10.43
N LYS A 4 -0.28 16.94 -11.32
CA LYS A 4 -1.33 17.12 -12.36
C LYS A 4 -0.90 16.57 -13.72
N GLY A 5 0.41 16.43 -13.96
CA GLY A 5 0.97 16.01 -15.25
C GLY A 5 2.50 15.97 -15.25
N GLY A 6 3.07 15.77 -16.43
CA GLY A 6 4.51 15.65 -16.59
C GLY A 6 5.06 14.29 -16.18
N THR A 7 6.38 14.20 -16.03
CA THR A 7 7.07 12.98 -15.59
C THR A 7 7.78 13.24 -14.27
N VAL A 8 7.43 12.45 -13.24
CA VAL A 8 8.03 12.52 -11.91
C VAL A 8 8.73 11.20 -11.62
N ILE A 9 10.03 11.25 -11.31
CA ILE A 9 10.81 10.07 -10.91
C ILE A 9 11.43 10.36 -9.55
N ALA A 10 10.98 9.65 -8.52
CA ALA A 10 11.49 9.76 -7.17
C ALA A 10 12.00 8.38 -6.70
N LYS A 11 13.26 8.31 -6.33
CA LYS A 11 13.89 7.07 -5.84
C LYS A 11 14.70 7.38 -4.59
N MET A 12 14.48 6.57 -3.56
CA MET A 12 15.30 6.59 -2.37
C MET A 12 16.57 5.80 -2.65
N THR A 13 17.74 6.43 -2.49
CA THR A 13 19.06 5.87 -2.85
C THR A 13 19.96 5.62 -1.66
N ASP A 14 19.64 6.19 -0.49
CA ASP A 14 20.44 6.03 0.72
C ASP A 14 20.33 4.62 1.32
N TYR A 15 21.22 4.28 2.21
CA TYR A 15 21.15 3.05 2.98
C TYR A 15 20.03 3.16 4.02
N ASN A 16 18.99 2.30 3.90
CA ASN A 16 17.79 2.28 4.77
C ASN A 16 17.05 3.62 4.87
N PRO A 17 16.65 4.24 3.76
CA PRO A 17 15.94 5.52 3.80
C PRO A 17 14.53 5.32 4.38
N ARG A 18 14.22 6.12 5.39
CA ARG A 18 12.98 6.01 6.18
C ARG A 18 11.83 6.88 5.66
N GLY A 19 12.12 7.86 4.82
CA GLY A 19 11.09 8.68 4.16
C GLY A 19 10.37 7.93 3.05
N ALA A 20 9.18 8.38 2.67
CA ALA A 20 8.54 7.98 1.42
C ALA A 20 9.31 8.58 0.23
N ALA A 21 9.30 7.91 -0.92
CA ALA A 21 9.89 8.50 -2.13
C ALA A 21 9.07 9.71 -2.61
N ILE A 22 7.75 9.65 -2.54
CA ILE A 22 6.84 10.79 -2.71
C ILE A 22 5.92 10.81 -1.49
N GLY A 23 6.04 11.87 -0.66
CA GLY A 23 5.19 12.03 0.51
C GLY A 23 5.93 12.50 1.75
N ALA A 24 5.65 11.89 2.89
CA ALA A 24 6.19 12.31 4.17
C ALA A 24 7.61 11.77 4.45
N SER A 25 8.41 12.56 5.10
CA SER A 25 9.64 12.10 5.74
C SER A 25 9.35 11.17 6.92
N ALA A 26 10.36 10.46 7.41
CA ALA A 26 10.26 9.65 8.62
C ALA A 26 9.75 10.47 9.81
N GLY A 27 8.83 9.90 10.57
CA GLY A 27 8.25 10.56 11.74
C GLY A 27 7.39 11.80 11.42
N LYS A 28 6.94 11.97 10.17
CA LYS A 28 6.06 13.07 9.76
C LYS A 28 4.78 12.55 9.11
N SER A 29 3.74 13.37 9.20
CA SER A 29 2.48 13.18 8.46
C SER A 29 2.53 13.92 7.13
N VAL A 30 1.71 13.49 6.18
CA VAL A 30 1.40 14.25 4.98
C VAL A 30 -0.11 14.45 4.91
N GLU A 31 -0.54 15.67 4.73
CA GLU A 31 -1.96 16.01 4.68
C GLU A 31 -2.62 15.31 3.47
N GLU A 32 -2.12 15.56 2.27
CA GLU A 32 -2.61 14.91 1.07
C GLU A 32 -1.52 14.79 0.00
N ILE A 33 -1.54 13.65 -0.71
CA ILE A 33 -0.86 13.42 -1.98
C ILE A 33 -1.94 13.13 -3.01
N ARG A 34 -2.11 14.03 -3.99
CA ARG A 34 -3.09 13.88 -5.06
C ARG A 34 -2.38 13.73 -6.41
N ILE A 35 -2.73 12.69 -7.15
CA ILE A 35 -2.23 12.45 -8.51
C ILE A 35 -3.41 12.42 -9.45
N SER A 36 -3.55 13.46 -10.28
CA SER A 36 -4.62 13.57 -11.25
C SER A 36 -4.15 13.34 -12.69
N GLY A 37 -2.85 13.21 -12.93
CA GLY A 37 -2.29 12.91 -14.25
C GLY A 37 -0.77 12.78 -14.25
N GLY A 38 -0.21 12.58 -15.45
CA GLY A 38 1.24 12.43 -15.65
C GLY A 38 1.75 10.99 -15.54
N VAL A 39 3.07 10.85 -15.59
CA VAL A 39 3.79 9.59 -15.38
C VAL A 39 4.60 9.71 -14.10
N VAL A 40 4.28 8.91 -13.11
CA VAL A 40 4.88 8.94 -11.78
C VAL A 40 5.59 7.62 -11.51
N THR A 41 6.86 7.68 -11.16
CA THR A 41 7.64 6.53 -10.69
C THR A 41 8.20 6.84 -9.32
N ALA A 42 7.84 6.02 -8.32
CA ALA A 42 8.26 6.19 -6.94
C ALA A 42 8.84 4.87 -6.39
N LYS A 43 10.06 4.92 -5.85
CA LYS A 43 10.69 3.77 -5.21
C LYS A 43 11.13 4.13 -3.79
N GLY A 44 10.43 3.58 -2.81
CA GLY A 44 10.76 3.64 -1.39
C GLY A 44 11.63 2.45 -0.94
N SER A 45 11.93 2.42 0.34
CA SER A 45 12.57 1.28 1.01
C SER A 45 11.87 1.00 2.35
N TRP A 46 12.17 1.74 3.42
CA TRP A 46 11.48 1.62 4.70
C TRP A 46 10.20 2.45 4.76
N GLY A 47 10.18 3.62 4.12
CA GLY A 47 8.97 4.36 3.83
C GLY A 47 8.22 3.78 2.63
N ALA A 48 7.03 4.27 2.37
CA ALA A 48 6.27 3.92 1.18
C ALA A 48 6.93 4.41 -0.11
N GLY A 49 6.59 3.82 -1.24
CA GLY A 49 6.86 4.43 -2.54
C GLY A 49 6.15 5.77 -2.67
N ILE A 50 4.82 5.76 -2.48
CA ILE A 50 3.98 6.95 -2.40
C ILE A 50 3.20 6.89 -1.09
N GLY A 51 3.35 7.91 -0.22
CA GLY A 51 2.60 7.97 1.03
C GLY A 51 3.39 8.44 2.24
N THR A 52 3.43 7.65 3.32
CA THR A 52 4.12 8.04 4.54
C THR A 52 5.51 7.43 4.65
N GLY A 53 6.40 8.12 5.34
CA GLY A 53 7.66 7.54 5.81
C GLY A 53 7.42 6.55 6.94
N SER A 54 8.49 5.93 7.45
CA SER A 54 8.41 5.07 8.63
C SER A 54 8.15 5.89 9.90
N ALA A 55 7.46 5.28 10.87
CA ALA A 55 7.20 5.91 12.16
C ALA A 55 8.41 5.91 13.07
N ASP A 56 8.29 6.69 14.12
CA ASP A 56 9.21 6.80 15.25
C ASP A 56 8.54 6.47 16.60
N GLY A 57 7.43 5.72 16.53
CA GLY A 57 6.61 5.35 17.71
C GLY A 57 5.47 6.32 18.00
N GLN A 58 5.29 7.39 17.21
CA GLN A 58 4.17 8.31 17.33
C GLN A 58 3.18 8.14 16.19
N GLU A 59 1.92 8.49 16.42
CA GLU A 59 0.88 8.42 15.39
C GLU A 59 1.18 9.35 14.22
N ARG A 60 1.08 8.81 13.00
CA ARG A 60 1.28 9.51 11.75
C ARG A 60 0.15 9.16 10.78
N THR A 61 -0.24 10.12 9.99
CA THR A 61 -1.29 9.95 8.99
C THR A 61 -0.83 10.43 7.63
N GLY A 62 -1.42 9.87 6.59
CA GLY A 62 -1.24 10.33 5.23
C GLY A 62 -2.43 9.96 4.37
N LYS A 63 -2.93 10.94 3.60
CA LYS A 63 -3.97 10.72 2.61
C LYS A 63 -3.36 10.66 1.21
N ILE A 64 -3.74 9.66 0.42
CA ILE A 64 -3.31 9.48 -0.97
C ILE A 64 -4.57 9.36 -1.84
N VAL A 65 -4.68 10.21 -2.85
CA VAL A 65 -5.78 10.21 -3.80
C VAL A 65 -5.22 10.08 -5.22
N ILE A 66 -5.63 9.06 -5.95
CA ILE A 66 -5.22 8.85 -7.35
C ILE A 66 -6.47 8.90 -8.22
N GLU A 67 -6.55 9.93 -9.05
CA GLU A 67 -7.65 10.19 -9.97
C GLU A 67 -7.29 9.83 -11.42
N GLY A 68 -5.99 9.74 -11.74
CA GLY A 68 -5.53 9.48 -13.10
C GLY A 68 -4.01 9.36 -13.22
N GLY A 69 -3.54 9.30 -14.46
CA GLY A 69 -2.12 9.16 -14.79
C GLY A 69 -1.64 7.72 -14.85
N THR A 70 -0.32 7.56 -15.09
CA THR A 70 0.37 6.28 -15.03
C THR A 70 1.28 6.29 -13.80
N VAL A 71 0.99 5.43 -12.83
CA VAL A 71 1.67 5.41 -11.53
C VAL A 71 2.39 4.08 -11.34
N ASN A 72 3.70 4.14 -11.16
CA ASN A 72 4.54 2.99 -10.81
C ASN A 72 5.13 3.22 -9.42
N ALA A 73 4.64 2.50 -8.44
CA ALA A 73 5.05 2.66 -7.05
C ALA A 73 5.58 1.37 -6.47
N SER A 74 6.73 1.44 -5.80
CA SER A 74 7.34 0.26 -5.18
C SER A 74 8.00 0.59 -3.85
N SER A 75 8.09 -0.42 -2.97
CA SER A 75 8.87 -0.34 -1.74
C SER A 75 9.42 -1.73 -1.37
N GLU A 76 10.42 -1.77 -0.51
CA GLU A 76 10.93 -3.02 0.06
C GLU A 76 10.11 -3.42 1.31
N ASN A 77 10.06 -2.55 2.29
CA ASN A 77 9.44 -2.82 3.60
C ASN A 77 8.16 -2.02 3.85
N GLY A 78 8.07 -0.79 3.32
CA GLY A 78 6.83 -0.02 3.29
C GLY A 78 5.88 -0.53 2.22
N ALA A 79 4.69 0.03 2.13
CA ALA A 79 3.79 -0.22 1.02
C ALA A 79 4.30 0.40 -0.29
N GLY A 80 3.94 -0.17 -1.43
CA GLY A 80 4.15 0.50 -2.72
C GLY A 80 3.41 1.85 -2.73
N ILE A 81 2.10 1.82 -2.41
CA ILE A 81 1.26 3.00 -2.19
C ILE A 81 0.62 2.84 -0.81
N GLY A 82 0.88 3.78 0.10
CA GLY A 82 0.28 3.76 1.43
C GLY A 82 1.24 4.11 2.57
N SER A 83 1.35 3.26 3.60
CA SER A 83 2.18 3.56 4.76
C SER A 83 3.58 2.92 4.71
N GLY A 84 4.52 3.59 5.35
CA GLY A 84 5.82 3.02 5.70
C GLY A 84 5.74 2.06 6.89
N ILE A 85 6.89 1.73 7.49
CA ILE A 85 6.98 0.82 8.65
C ILE A 85 6.50 1.51 9.92
N GLY A 86 5.68 0.83 10.71
CA GLY A 86 5.06 1.36 11.92
C GLY A 86 5.94 1.35 13.17
N TYR A 87 6.77 0.36 13.39
CA TYR A 87 7.61 0.13 14.59
C TYR A 87 6.87 0.13 15.95
N ALA A 88 5.57 0.25 15.98
CA ALA A 88 4.83 0.32 17.24
C ALA A 88 4.38 -1.08 17.69
N ARG A 89 4.72 -1.45 18.91
CA ARG A 89 4.31 -2.74 19.49
C ARG A 89 2.91 -2.71 20.13
N SER A 90 2.39 -1.54 20.45
CA SER A 90 1.15 -1.39 21.23
C SER A 90 0.03 -0.61 20.55
N LYS A 91 0.35 0.25 19.58
CA LYS A 91 -0.64 0.98 18.76
C LYS A 91 -0.12 1.10 17.34
N PRO A 92 -0.99 1.09 16.32
CA PRO A 92 -0.55 1.39 14.96
C PRO A 92 -0.03 2.84 14.93
N ALA A 93 1.27 3.00 14.68
CA ALA A 93 1.89 4.32 14.66
C ALA A 93 1.66 5.06 13.34
N ILE A 94 1.17 4.37 12.31
CA ILE A 94 0.90 4.97 11.00
C ILE A 94 -0.44 4.45 10.49
N THR A 95 -1.25 5.37 9.95
CA THR A 95 -2.45 5.06 9.18
C THR A 95 -2.38 5.78 7.84
N ALA A 96 -2.45 5.03 6.74
CA ALA A 96 -2.60 5.58 5.41
C ALA A 96 -4.05 5.45 4.94
N GLU A 97 -4.64 6.54 4.49
CA GLU A 97 -5.92 6.56 3.78
C GLU A 97 -5.64 6.65 2.28
N ILE A 98 -6.14 5.69 1.50
CA ILE A 98 -5.84 5.55 0.08
C ILE A 98 -7.16 5.50 -0.68
N GLU A 99 -7.33 6.41 -1.62
CA GLU A 99 -8.47 6.48 -2.53
C GLU A 99 -7.97 6.39 -3.97
N ILE A 100 -8.49 5.44 -4.73
CA ILE A 100 -8.14 5.24 -6.14
C ILE A 100 -9.42 5.29 -6.96
N HIS A 101 -9.55 6.38 -7.72
CA HIS A 101 -10.70 6.66 -8.58
C HIS A 101 -10.39 6.45 -10.07
N GLY A 102 -9.10 6.34 -10.44
CA GLY A 102 -8.69 6.20 -11.83
C GLY A 102 -7.20 5.96 -12.02
N GLY A 103 -6.77 5.98 -13.28
CA GLY A 103 -5.37 5.82 -13.67
C GLY A 103 -4.96 4.39 -13.99
N MET A 104 -3.73 4.27 -14.51
CA MET A 104 -3.04 3.00 -14.73
C MET A 104 -1.97 2.85 -13.64
N ILE A 105 -2.15 1.92 -12.73
CA ILE A 105 -1.34 1.79 -11.52
C ILE A 105 -0.61 0.45 -11.53
N THR A 106 0.70 0.49 -11.38
CA THR A 106 1.51 -0.68 -11.06
C THR A 106 2.08 -0.50 -9.66
N ALA A 107 1.75 -1.39 -8.75
CA ALA A 107 2.21 -1.33 -7.38
C ALA A 107 2.92 -2.62 -6.97
N TYR A 108 4.02 -2.46 -6.23
CA TYR A 108 4.84 -3.55 -5.73
C TYR A 108 5.30 -3.29 -4.30
N SER A 109 5.35 -4.33 -3.50
CA SER A 109 6.12 -4.34 -2.25
C SER A 109 6.66 -5.73 -1.95
N GLU A 110 7.83 -5.79 -1.32
CA GLU A 110 8.43 -7.05 -0.90
C GLU A 110 7.79 -7.54 0.40
N ARG A 111 7.73 -6.72 1.44
CA ARG A 111 7.22 -7.06 2.78
C ARG A 111 5.95 -6.30 3.18
N GLY A 112 5.72 -5.11 2.66
CA GLY A 112 4.47 -4.38 2.80
C GLY A 112 3.41 -4.85 1.80
N ALA A 113 2.21 -4.30 1.87
CA ALA A 113 1.22 -4.45 0.81
C ALA A 113 1.64 -3.67 -0.44
N CYS A 114 1.25 -4.13 -1.63
CA CYS A 114 1.43 -3.31 -2.83
C CYS A 114 0.67 -1.99 -2.70
N ILE A 115 -0.60 -2.07 -2.25
CA ILE A 115 -1.46 -0.93 -1.91
C ILE A 115 -2.01 -1.17 -0.51
N GLY A 116 -1.71 -0.27 0.44
CA GLY A 116 -2.18 -0.42 1.81
C GLY A 116 -1.13 -0.11 2.86
N SER A 117 -0.85 -1.05 3.77
CA SER A 117 0.08 -0.81 4.85
C SER A 117 1.46 -1.45 4.64
N GLY A 118 2.48 -0.79 5.17
CA GLY A 118 3.79 -1.39 5.42
C GLY A 118 3.77 -2.32 6.63
N LEU A 119 4.96 -2.68 7.13
CA LEU A 119 5.07 -3.52 8.33
C LEU A 119 4.50 -2.79 9.54
N ASP A 120 3.74 -3.52 10.37
CA ASP A 120 3.17 -3.02 11.64
C ASP A 120 2.44 -1.67 11.52
N SER A 121 1.77 -1.45 10.40
CA SER A 121 1.05 -0.21 10.09
C SER A 121 -0.39 -0.51 9.68
N SER A 122 -1.26 0.49 9.82
CA SER A 122 -2.67 0.43 9.42
C SER A 122 -2.91 1.12 8.07
N SER A 123 -4.02 0.76 7.44
CA SER A 123 -4.48 1.46 6.24
C SER A 123 -5.99 1.36 6.07
N LYS A 124 -6.53 2.33 5.34
CA LYS A 124 -7.88 2.29 4.78
C LYS A 124 -7.77 2.48 3.27
N VAL A 125 -8.34 1.56 2.51
CA VAL A 125 -8.24 1.53 1.05
C VAL A 125 -9.63 1.57 0.44
N LEU A 126 -9.87 2.53 -0.42
CA LEU A 126 -11.04 2.62 -1.28
C LEU A 126 -10.57 2.57 -2.74
N ILE A 127 -11.15 1.67 -3.52
CA ILE A 127 -10.93 1.57 -4.96
C ILE A 127 -12.28 1.55 -5.64
N ASP A 128 -12.57 2.55 -6.44
CA ASP A 128 -13.80 2.64 -7.23
C ASP A 128 -13.55 2.85 -8.73
N GLY A 129 -12.27 2.91 -9.14
CA GLY A 129 -11.88 3.04 -10.54
C GLY A 129 -10.43 2.65 -10.82
N GLY A 130 -10.00 2.86 -12.07
CA GLY A 130 -8.65 2.60 -12.53
C GLY A 130 -8.35 1.17 -12.97
N THR A 131 -7.16 0.99 -13.54
CA THR A 131 -6.58 -0.32 -13.87
C THR A 131 -5.34 -0.52 -12.99
N ILE A 132 -5.39 -1.50 -12.12
CA ILE A 132 -4.42 -1.73 -11.06
C ILE A 132 -3.74 -3.07 -11.27
N CYS A 133 -2.46 -3.05 -11.59
CA CYS A 133 -1.62 -4.23 -11.74
C CYS A 133 -0.70 -4.36 -10.52
N LEU A 134 -0.81 -5.47 -9.82
CA LEU A 134 -0.07 -5.76 -8.61
C LEU A 134 1.03 -6.76 -8.91
N ASP A 135 2.26 -6.40 -8.56
CA ASP A 135 3.43 -7.24 -8.77
C ASP A 135 4.06 -7.54 -7.41
N LYS A 136 3.90 -8.76 -6.92
CA LYS A 136 4.47 -9.18 -5.66
C LYS A 136 5.35 -10.40 -5.86
N LYS A 137 6.64 -10.24 -5.62
CA LYS A 137 7.53 -11.39 -5.46
C LYS A 137 7.18 -12.12 -4.18
N THR A 138 6.97 -13.42 -4.29
CA THR A 138 6.75 -14.30 -3.13
C THR A 138 8.07 -14.49 -2.39
N THR A 139 8.41 -13.56 -1.54
CA THR A 139 9.42 -13.78 -0.53
C THR A 139 8.72 -14.46 0.64
N GLY A 140 9.04 -15.63 1.03
CA GLY A 140 8.51 -16.50 2.12
C GLY A 140 7.70 -15.90 3.29
N TYR A 141 7.35 -14.63 3.26
CA TYR A 141 6.59 -13.89 4.27
C TYR A 141 5.09 -14.20 4.18
N ARG A 142 4.58 -14.83 5.21
CA ARG A 142 3.32 -15.59 5.19
C ARG A 142 2.01 -14.80 5.34
N LYS A 143 1.97 -13.51 5.59
CA LYS A 143 0.74 -12.80 5.97
C LYS A 143 0.55 -11.45 5.27
N VAL A 144 1.11 -11.28 4.10
CA VAL A 144 1.07 -10.01 3.39
C VAL A 144 0.06 -10.07 2.26
N ALA A 145 -0.89 -9.16 2.23
CA ALA A 145 -1.84 -9.02 1.13
C ALA A 145 -1.24 -8.16 0.00
N HIS A 146 -1.73 -8.32 -1.21
CA HIS A 146 -1.41 -7.37 -2.29
C HIS A 146 -2.10 -6.03 -2.05
N ILE A 147 -3.39 -6.07 -1.67
CA ILE A 147 -4.15 -4.89 -1.24
C ILE A 147 -4.55 -5.10 0.21
N GLY A 148 -4.16 -4.16 1.06
CA GLY A 148 -4.54 -4.16 2.45
C GLY A 148 -3.37 -4.22 3.42
N MET A 149 -3.18 -5.33 4.13
CA MET A 149 -2.23 -5.41 5.23
C MET A 149 -0.86 -5.93 4.79
N GLY A 150 0.20 -5.22 5.20
CA GLY A 150 1.58 -5.69 5.19
C GLY A 150 1.84 -6.76 6.26
N GLU A 151 3.10 -7.18 6.38
CA GLU A 151 3.49 -8.09 7.45
C GLU A 151 3.28 -7.41 8.81
N SER A 152 2.64 -8.10 9.77
CA SER A 152 2.46 -7.58 11.12
C SER A 152 2.45 -8.68 12.16
N SER A 153 3.15 -8.44 13.24
CA SER A 153 3.04 -9.18 14.51
C SER A 153 2.17 -8.44 15.53
N ASN A 154 1.73 -7.23 15.21
CA ASN A 154 0.93 -6.40 16.10
C ASN A 154 -0.56 -6.63 15.85
N THR A 155 -1.27 -7.10 16.88
CA THR A 155 -2.72 -7.38 16.82
C THR A 155 -3.60 -6.12 16.77
N GLN A 156 -3.04 -4.95 17.05
CA GLN A 156 -3.74 -3.66 17.01
C GLN A 156 -3.76 -3.03 15.60
N VAL A 157 -3.01 -3.61 14.65
CA VAL A 157 -3.00 -3.14 13.27
C VAL A 157 -4.33 -3.46 12.60
N GLN A 158 -4.93 -2.44 12.00
CA GLN A 158 -6.20 -2.55 11.30
C GLN A 158 -6.04 -2.15 9.84
N THR A 159 -6.72 -2.88 8.98
CA THR A 159 -6.82 -2.56 7.56
C THR A 159 -8.24 -2.76 7.11
N ASP A 160 -8.81 -1.73 6.52
CA ASP A 160 -10.11 -1.79 5.86
C ASP A 160 -9.93 -1.63 4.35
N VAL A 161 -10.56 -2.52 3.57
CA VAL A 161 -10.49 -2.51 2.11
C VAL A 161 -11.89 -2.53 1.55
N THR A 162 -12.21 -1.51 0.76
CA THR A 162 -13.46 -1.38 0.02
C THR A 162 -13.14 -1.26 -1.46
N ILE A 163 -13.71 -2.15 -2.28
CA ILE A 163 -13.56 -2.12 -3.74
C ILE A 163 -14.96 -2.14 -4.34
N THR A 164 -15.30 -1.09 -5.06
CA THR A 164 -16.60 -0.93 -5.71
C THR A 164 -16.50 -0.79 -7.22
N GLY A 165 -15.27 -0.67 -7.75
CA GLY A 165 -15.02 -0.53 -9.19
C GLY A 165 -13.56 -0.76 -9.54
N GLY A 166 -13.22 -0.50 -10.80
CA GLY A 166 -11.89 -0.68 -11.36
C GLY A 166 -11.59 -2.10 -11.84
N THR A 167 -10.40 -2.27 -12.40
CA THR A 167 -9.87 -3.58 -12.85
C THR A 167 -8.61 -3.89 -12.09
N ILE A 168 -8.55 -5.06 -11.45
CA ILE A 168 -7.37 -5.51 -10.70
C ILE A 168 -6.76 -6.70 -11.44
N CYS A 169 -5.51 -6.57 -11.84
CA CYS A 169 -4.70 -7.60 -12.42
C CYS A 169 -3.53 -7.97 -11.50
N LEU A 170 -3.16 -9.23 -11.49
CA LEU A 170 -2.00 -9.74 -10.80
C LEU A 170 -0.96 -10.15 -11.83
N LYS A 171 0.27 -9.75 -11.63
CA LYS A 171 1.40 -10.40 -12.26
C LYS A 171 1.74 -11.63 -11.42
N GLU A 172 1.42 -12.80 -11.96
CA GLU A 172 1.82 -14.05 -11.35
C GLU A 172 3.35 -14.22 -11.47
N ALA A 173 4.00 -14.37 -10.31
CA ALA A 173 5.33 -14.96 -10.28
C ALA A 173 5.15 -16.49 -10.36
N ASP A 174 5.92 -17.15 -11.24
CA ASP A 174 5.83 -18.57 -11.54
C ASP A 174 5.52 -19.47 -10.34
N GLY A 175 4.37 -20.13 -10.39
CA GLY A 175 4.12 -21.41 -9.70
C GLY A 175 3.75 -21.37 -8.22
N TYR A 176 3.46 -20.23 -7.57
CA TYR A 176 3.08 -20.17 -6.16
C TYR A 176 1.64 -19.71 -5.97
N ILE A 177 0.86 -20.47 -5.16
CA ILE A 177 -0.53 -20.14 -4.83
C ILE A 177 -0.54 -18.81 -4.06
N PRO A 178 -1.17 -17.78 -4.61
CA PRO A 178 -1.19 -16.47 -3.97
C PRO A 178 -2.03 -16.53 -2.70
N ARG A 179 -1.53 -15.89 -1.69
CA ARG A 179 -2.24 -15.52 -0.47
C ARG A 179 -3.28 -14.47 -0.78
N PRO A 180 -4.11 -14.08 0.22
CA PRO A 180 -5.24 -13.23 -0.08
C PRO A 180 -4.77 -12.00 -0.86
N ILE A 181 -5.23 -11.89 -2.08
CA ILE A 181 -4.96 -10.76 -2.95
C ILE A 181 -5.45 -9.49 -2.28
N ILE A 182 -6.58 -9.61 -1.56
CA ILE A 182 -7.24 -8.55 -0.85
C ILE A 182 -7.44 -9.02 0.60
N TYR A 183 -6.99 -8.22 1.56
CA TYR A 183 -7.15 -8.52 2.97
C TYR A 183 -8.63 -8.58 3.37
N GLY A 184 -9.01 -9.66 4.02
CA GLY A 184 -10.40 -9.90 4.45
C GLY A 184 -11.36 -10.31 3.33
N TRP A 185 -10.85 -10.65 2.16
CA TRP A 185 -11.63 -11.17 1.04
C TRP A 185 -11.20 -12.59 0.69
N GLU A 186 -12.14 -13.38 0.22
CA GLU A 186 -11.90 -14.74 -0.29
C GLU A 186 -12.32 -14.86 -1.74
N GLN A 187 -11.64 -15.72 -2.48
CA GLN A 187 -12.01 -16.03 -3.85
C GLN A 187 -13.08 -17.10 -3.86
N VAL A 188 -14.24 -16.78 -4.43
CA VAL A 188 -15.34 -17.72 -4.66
C VAL A 188 -15.52 -17.85 -6.18
N GLY A 189 -15.01 -18.95 -6.74
CA GLY A 189 -14.98 -19.14 -8.19
C GLY A 189 -14.06 -18.13 -8.89
N LYS A 190 -14.62 -17.29 -9.78
CA LYS A 190 -13.89 -16.22 -10.48
C LYS A 190 -14.09 -14.84 -9.85
N THR A 191 -14.83 -14.74 -8.75
CA THR A 191 -15.15 -13.48 -8.08
C THR A 191 -14.52 -13.39 -6.70
N TRP A 192 -14.28 -12.17 -6.23
CA TRP A 192 -13.81 -11.88 -4.89
C TRP A 192 -14.97 -11.40 -4.04
N GLN A 193 -15.14 -11.97 -2.85
CA GLN A 193 -16.19 -11.60 -1.90
C GLN A 193 -15.58 -11.26 -0.55
N LYS A 194 -16.16 -10.26 0.13
CA LYS A 194 -15.72 -9.91 1.48
C LYS A 194 -16.00 -11.08 2.41
N ASN A 195 -14.99 -11.56 3.10
CA ASN A 195 -15.15 -12.65 4.05
C ASN A 195 -15.86 -12.13 5.31
N ASN A 196 -17.17 -12.38 5.42
CA ASN A 196 -17.97 -11.99 6.57
C ASN A 196 -17.81 -12.93 7.78
N THR A 197 -16.95 -13.96 7.68
CA THR A 197 -16.86 -15.02 8.69
C THR A 197 -15.69 -14.86 9.65
N ARG A 198 -14.90 -13.81 9.59
CA ARG A 198 -13.89 -13.59 10.63
C ARG A 198 -14.55 -12.97 11.86
N LYS A 199 -15.26 -13.80 12.62
CA LYS A 199 -15.38 -13.60 14.06
C LYS A 199 -13.98 -13.74 14.64
N ASP A 200 -13.53 -12.70 15.31
CA ASP A 200 -12.36 -12.71 16.16
C ASP A 200 -12.45 -13.93 17.08
N GLY A 201 -11.57 -14.86 16.90
CA GLY A 201 -11.57 -16.07 17.70
C GLY A 201 -10.21 -16.75 17.66
N ASN A 202 -9.44 -16.52 18.72
CA ASN A 202 -8.25 -17.26 19.20
C ASN A 202 -7.05 -17.34 18.25
#